data_9ec665b30a2464306e4714507294c009
#
_entry.id   9ec665b30a2464306e4714507294c009
#
_cell.length_a   1.000
_cell.length_b   1.000
_cell.length_c   1.000
_cell.angle_alpha   90.00
_cell.angle_beta   90.00
_cell.angle_gamma   90.00
#
_symmetry.space_group_name_H-M   'P 1'
#
loop_
_entity.id
_entity.type
_entity.pdbx_description
1 polymer ?
#
loop_
_entity_poly.entity_id
_entity_poly.type
_entity_poly.pdbx_seq_one_letter_code
_entity_poly.pdbx_strand_id
1 'polypeptide(L)'
;TSASRSSARRCCGWKSGCPHCSARRVFHKADRTLRCHHCGFAERVPRACPDCGNLDIHAIGRGTEKLEEQLAQLIPAARVARIDADTTRLKGALEAQLAAVHGGAVDILVGTQMVAKGHDFRGVTLVAAVNPDNALFASDFRAPERLFALLMQAAGRAGRDASQGEASEMWVQTWHPRHPLFAALARHDFDAFARTQLDERRQAG
;
A
#
# COMPACT_ATOMS: atom_id res chain seq x y z
N THR A 1 10.79 0.93 2.91
CA THR A 1 11.20 0.49 1.58
C THR A 1 10.09 0.87 0.61
N SER A 2 10.30 1.96 -0.08
CA SER A 2 9.53 2.37 -1.24
C SER A 2 9.71 1.30 -2.33
N ALA A 3 8.95 0.22 -2.22
CA ALA A 3 8.96 -0.87 -3.15
C ALA A 3 8.06 -0.49 -4.32
N SER A 4 8.60 0.29 -5.26
CA SER A 4 7.94 0.49 -6.53
C SER A 4 7.92 -0.85 -7.27
N ARG A 5 6.73 -1.41 -7.39
CA ARG A 5 6.51 -2.72 -7.99
C ARG A 5 6.73 -2.64 -9.49
N SER A 6 7.56 -3.54 -9.98
CA SER A 6 7.81 -3.86 -11.38
C SER A 6 8.16 -2.67 -12.28
N SER A 7 9.34 -2.70 -12.85
CA SER A 7 9.61 -1.91 -14.05
C SER A 7 8.67 -2.39 -15.15
N ALA A 8 7.78 -1.54 -15.62
CA ALA A 8 6.95 -1.80 -16.80
C ALA A 8 7.10 -0.64 -17.77
N ARG A 9 6.89 -0.94 -19.02
CA ARG A 9 7.02 -0.01 -20.12
C ARG A 9 5.71 0.51 -20.59
N ARG A 10 5.71 1.74 -21.09
CA ARG A 10 4.58 2.30 -21.83
C ARG A 10 4.25 1.53 -23.12
N CYS A 11 5.23 0.86 -23.75
CA CYS A 11 5.03 0.29 -25.08
C CYS A 11 4.79 -1.21 -25.15
N CYS A 12 5.33 -2.05 -24.24
CA CYS A 12 5.14 -3.50 -24.28
C CYS A 12 4.53 -4.12 -23.02
N GLY A 13 4.37 -3.33 -21.95
CA GLY A 13 3.78 -3.84 -20.71
C GLY A 13 4.63 -4.84 -19.93
N TRP A 14 5.94 -4.96 -20.22
CA TRP A 14 6.83 -5.87 -19.51
C TRP A 14 6.76 -5.67 -18.00
N LYS A 15 6.68 -6.75 -17.27
CA LYS A 15 6.66 -6.78 -15.79
C LYS A 15 7.78 -7.68 -15.32
N SER A 16 8.55 -7.23 -14.32
CA SER A 16 9.67 -8.00 -13.78
C SER A 16 9.19 -9.19 -12.96
N GLY A 17 8.79 -10.28 -13.62
CA GLY A 17 8.54 -11.58 -12.98
C GLY A 17 9.82 -12.14 -12.39
N CYS A 18 9.72 -12.92 -11.32
CA CYS A 18 10.87 -13.65 -10.78
C CYS A 18 11.13 -14.90 -11.65
N PRO A 19 12.38 -15.18 -12.06
CA PRO A 19 12.69 -16.39 -12.84
C PRO A 19 12.62 -17.67 -11.99
N HIS A 20 12.64 -17.56 -10.66
CA HIS A 20 12.68 -18.72 -9.73
C HIS A 20 11.34 -19.01 -9.05
N CYS A 21 10.34 -18.10 -9.18
CA CYS A 21 9.00 -18.31 -8.62
C CYS A 21 7.98 -17.40 -9.31
N SER A 22 6.68 -17.59 -9.03
CA SER A 22 5.58 -16.82 -9.64
C SER A 22 5.44 -15.37 -9.13
N ALA A 23 6.23 -14.97 -8.12
CA ALA A 23 6.16 -13.64 -7.55
C ALA A 23 6.78 -12.58 -8.47
N ARG A 24 6.37 -11.33 -8.29
CA ARG A 24 6.99 -10.18 -8.97
C ARG A 24 8.13 -9.63 -8.14
N ARG A 25 9.19 -9.22 -8.84
CA ARG A 25 10.33 -8.55 -8.20
C ARG A 25 10.01 -7.08 -7.94
N VAL A 26 10.60 -6.58 -6.88
CA VAL A 26 10.44 -5.22 -6.41
C VAL A 26 11.69 -4.42 -6.74
N PHE A 27 11.53 -3.21 -7.25
CA PHE A 27 12.63 -2.29 -7.53
C PHE A 27 13.07 -1.59 -6.24
N HIS A 28 14.36 -1.70 -5.93
CA HIS A 28 15.04 -0.98 -4.85
C HIS A 28 15.85 0.17 -5.42
N LYS A 29 15.43 1.42 -5.11
CA LYS A 29 16.08 2.63 -5.64
C LYS A 29 17.54 2.77 -5.19
N ALA A 30 17.81 2.44 -3.92
CA ALA A 30 19.10 2.68 -3.28
C ALA A 30 20.28 1.99 -4.00
N ASP A 31 20.06 0.78 -4.49
CA ASP A 31 21.09 -0.02 -5.16
C ASP A 31 20.72 -0.39 -6.61
N ARG A 32 19.60 0.13 -7.11
CA ARG A 32 19.05 -0.12 -8.45
C ARG A 32 18.91 -1.61 -8.76
N THR A 33 18.42 -2.38 -7.79
CA THR A 33 18.19 -3.83 -7.93
C THR A 33 16.70 -4.17 -8.01
N LEU A 34 16.39 -5.29 -8.68
CA LEU A 34 15.11 -5.98 -8.66
C LEU A 34 15.23 -7.15 -7.70
N ARG A 35 14.47 -7.16 -6.61
CA ARG A 35 14.51 -8.22 -5.59
C ARG A 35 13.17 -8.92 -5.48
N CYS A 36 13.22 -10.24 -5.42
CA CYS A 36 12.07 -11.06 -5.10
C CYS A 36 11.99 -11.27 -3.59
N HIS A 37 10.96 -10.76 -2.95
CA HIS A 37 10.76 -10.93 -1.49
C HIS A 37 10.20 -12.32 -1.12
N HIS A 38 9.88 -13.15 -2.12
CA HIS A 38 9.40 -14.51 -1.88
C HIS A 38 10.57 -15.51 -1.80
N CYS A 39 11.48 -15.50 -2.79
CA CYS A 39 12.59 -16.46 -2.87
C CYS A 39 13.97 -15.85 -2.64
N GLY A 40 14.07 -14.55 -2.39
CA GLY A 40 15.33 -13.85 -2.14
C GLY A 40 16.15 -13.51 -3.39
N PHE A 41 15.73 -13.96 -4.59
CA PHE A 41 16.48 -13.66 -5.82
C PHE A 41 16.59 -12.16 -6.06
N ALA A 42 17.79 -11.69 -6.38
CA ALA A 42 18.09 -10.30 -6.66
C ALA A 42 18.99 -10.16 -7.88
N GLU A 43 18.68 -9.19 -8.73
CA GLU A 43 19.53 -8.81 -9.88
C GLU A 43 19.48 -7.31 -10.12
N ARG A 44 20.42 -6.77 -10.87
CA ARG A 44 20.41 -5.38 -11.30
C ARG A 44 19.26 -5.13 -12.28
N VAL A 45 18.71 -3.93 -12.27
CA VAL A 45 17.74 -3.51 -13.30
C VAL A 45 18.40 -3.64 -14.69
N PRO A 46 17.78 -4.34 -15.64
CA PRO A 46 18.34 -4.47 -16.98
C PRO A 46 18.44 -3.08 -17.66
N ARG A 47 19.48 -2.87 -18.44
CA ARG A 47 19.68 -1.61 -19.19
C ARG A 47 18.64 -1.40 -20.29
N ALA A 48 18.16 -2.49 -20.85
CA ALA A 48 17.09 -2.51 -21.84
C ALA A 48 16.01 -3.50 -21.44
N CYS A 49 14.79 -3.28 -21.92
CA CYS A 49 13.70 -4.22 -21.66
C CYS A 49 13.99 -5.58 -22.32
N PRO A 50 13.87 -6.67 -21.56
CA PRO A 50 14.09 -8.01 -22.12
C PRO A 50 13.14 -8.37 -23.25
N ASP A 51 11.90 -7.84 -23.25
CA ASP A 51 10.89 -8.19 -24.24
C ASP A 51 11.00 -7.42 -25.54
N CYS A 52 11.39 -6.14 -25.50
CA CYS A 52 11.32 -5.30 -26.70
C CYS A 52 12.54 -4.38 -26.90
N GLY A 53 13.61 -4.55 -26.13
CA GLY A 53 14.88 -3.84 -26.33
C GLY A 53 14.92 -2.33 -26.03
N ASN A 54 13.80 -1.70 -25.69
CA ASN A 54 13.80 -0.26 -25.42
C ASN A 54 14.55 0.08 -24.12
N LEU A 55 15.26 1.18 -24.10
CA LEU A 55 16.08 1.62 -22.97
C LEU A 55 15.29 2.32 -21.87
N ASP A 56 14.08 2.76 -22.17
CA ASP A 56 13.25 3.55 -21.26
C ASP A 56 12.45 2.63 -20.34
N ILE A 57 13.10 2.11 -19.32
CA ILE A 57 12.49 1.27 -18.28
C ILE A 57 12.18 2.13 -17.05
N HIS A 58 10.90 2.29 -16.75
CA HIS A 58 10.45 3.02 -15.59
C HIS A 58 9.90 2.10 -14.50
N ALA A 59 10.13 2.47 -13.25
CA ALA A 59 9.43 1.87 -12.14
C ALA A 59 7.94 2.23 -12.21
N ILE A 60 7.08 1.22 -12.29
CA ILE A 60 5.63 1.41 -12.17
C ILE A 60 5.21 1.09 -10.75
N GLY A 61 4.65 2.03 -10.10
CA GLY A 61 4.09 1.97 -8.76
C GLY A 61 4.01 3.37 -8.19
N ARG A 62 2.95 3.62 -7.46
CA ARG A 62 2.89 4.80 -6.61
C ARG A 62 3.56 4.41 -5.30
N GLY A 63 4.87 4.62 -5.19
CA GLY A 63 5.55 4.58 -3.91
C GLY A 63 5.03 5.70 -3.02
N THR A 64 5.16 5.55 -1.71
CA THR A 64 4.81 6.57 -0.72
C THR A 64 5.45 7.92 -1.02
N GLU A 65 6.72 7.92 -1.48
CA GLU A 65 7.45 9.11 -1.90
C GLU A 65 6.74 9.87 -3.04
N LYS A 66 6.36 9.17 -4.11
CA LYS A 66 5.65 9.79 -5.22
C LYS A 66 4.26 10.27 -4.84
N LEU A 67 3.57 9.57 -3.95
CA LEU A 67 2.27 10.00 -3.45
C LEU A 67 2.41 11.26 -2.60
N GLU A 68 3.42 11.33 -1.73
CA GLU A 68 3.77 12.53 -0.96
C GLU A 68 4.04 13.72 -1.88
N GLU A 69 4.90 13.56 -2.90
CA GLU A 69 5.19 14.61 -3.89
C GLU A 69 3.92 15.10 -4.62
N GLN A 70 3.07 14.16 -5.05
CA GLN A 70 1.83 14.51 -5.75
C GLN A 70 0.84 15.25 -4.86
N LEU A 71 0.69 14.83 -3.60
CA LEU A 71 -0.18 15.50 -2.65
C LEU A 71 0.32 16.91 -2.32
N ALA A 72 1.63 17.08 -2.12
CA ALA A 72 2.22 18.40 -1.90
C ALA A 72 2.02 19.36 -3.09
N GLN A 73 2.01 18.84 -4.33
CA GLN A 73 1.71 19.63 -5.51
C GLN A 73 0.21 19.95 -5.66
N LEU A 74 -0.66 19.00 -5.35
CA LEU A 74 -2.10 19.15 -5.50
C LEU A 74 -2.72 20.03 -4.40
N ILE A 75 -2.16 19.97 -3.21
CA ILE A 75 -2.65 20.68 -2.02
C ILE A 75 -1.47 21.44 -1.36
N PRO A 76 -0.99 22.54 -1.97
CA PRO A 76 0.21 23.24 -1.47
C PRO A 76 0.08 23.81 -0.06
N ALA A 77 -1.16 24.04 0.39
CA ALA A 77 -1.43 24.52 1.74
C ALA A 77 -1.34 23.43 2.82
N ALA A 78 -1.35 22.15 2.43
CA ALA A 78 -1.32 21.03 3.37
C ALA A 78 0.12 20.62 3.71
N ARG A 79 0.36 20.37 4.98
CA ARG A 79 1.63 19.82 5.49
C ARG A 79 1.58 18.31 5.34
N VAL A 80 2.23 17.81 4.29
CA VAL A 80 2.28 16.38 3.98
C VAL A 80 3.51 15.75 4.65
N ALA A 81 3.33 14.65 5.36
CA ALA A 81 4.40 13.86 5.93
C ALA A 81 4.33 12.40 5.48
N ARG A 82 5.47 11.72 5.46
CA ARG A 82 5.58 10.33 5.05
C ARG A 82 6.22 9.48 6.14
N ILE A 83 5.55 8.36 6.48
CA ILE A 83 6.07 7.33 7.38
C ILE A 83 6.14 5.99 6.64
N ASP A 84 7.35 5.56 6.36
CA ASP A 84 7.65 4.24 5.79
C ASP A 84 9.01 3.71 6.29
N ALA A 85 9.40 2.53 5.80
CA ALA A 85 10.65 1.91 6.22
C ALA A 85 11.90 2.72 5.86
N ASP A 86 11.83 3.60 4.86
CA ASP A 86 12.96 4.45 4.47
C ASP A 86 13.09 5.67 5.39
N THR A 87 11.97 6.29 5.75
CA THR A 87 11.95 7.47 6.63
C THR A 87 12.18 7.12 8.10
N THR A 88 12.00 5.86 8.49
CA THR A 88 12.10 5.39 9.88
C THR A 88 13.36 4.58 10.17
N ARG A 89 14.37 4.60 9.29
CA ARG A 89 15.61 3.83 9.45
C ARG A 89 16.47 4.28 10.62
N LEU A 90 16.49 5.56 10.91
CA LEU A 90 17.27 6.13 12.01
C LEU A 90 16.54 5.91 13.34
N LYS A 91 17.31 5.57 14.39
CA LYS A 91 16.75 5.42 15.73
C LYS A 91 16.11 6.74 16.19
N GLY A 92 14.88 6.67 16.67
CA GLY A 92 14.12 7.84 17.11
C GLY A 92 13.38 8.60 16.00
N ALA A 93 13.60 8.27 14.71
CA ALA A 93 12.93 8.97 13.61
C ALA A 93 11.42 8.72 13.57
N LEU A 94 11.00 7.49 13.86
CA LEU A 94 9.58 7.14 13.93
C LEU A 94 8.88 7.92 15.05
N GLU A 95 9.47 7.94 16.23
CA GLU A 95 8.95 8.64 17.41
C GLU A 95 8.83 10.15 17.16
N ALA A 96 9.83 10.75 16.52
CA ALA A 96 9.82 12.17 16.17
C ALA A 96 8.71 12.50 15.16
N GLN A 97 8.53 11.65 14.12
CA GLN A 97 7.47 11.81 13.13
C GLN A 97 6.08 11.65 13.75
N LEU A 98 5.90 10.66 14.62
CA LEU A 98 4.65 10.46 15.34
C LEU A 98 4.33 11.63 16.28
N ALA A 99 5.32 12.18 16.97
CA ALA A 99 5.15 13.36 17.80
C ALA A 99 4.70 14.57 16.99
N ALA A 100 5.25 14.78 15.78
CA ALA A 100 4.83 15.84 14.87
C ALA A 100 3.36 15.66 14.41
N VAL A 101 2.94 14.42 14.10
CA VAL A 101 1.55 14.13 13.75
C VAL A 101 0.62 14.41 14.93
N HIS A 102 0.95 13.91 16.12
CA HIS A 102 0.15 14.13 17.34
C HIS A 102 0.09 15.59 17.77
N GLY A 103 1.17 16.35 17.51
CA GLY A 103 1.23 17.78 17.77
C GLY A 103 0.49 18.65 16.76
N GLY A 104 -0.20 18.04 15.78
CA GLY A 104 -0.95 18.77 14.75
C GLY A 104 -0.07 19.50 13.74
N ALA A 105 1.20 19.12 13.62
CA ALA A 105 2.12 19.69 12.62
C ALA A 105 1.97 19.07 11.22
N VAL A 106 1.10 18.06 11.06
CA VAL A 106 0.87 17.32 9.83
C VAL A 106 -0.63 17.29 9.52
N ASP A 107 -0.98 17.64 8.29
CA ASP A 107 -2.37 17.61 7.81
C ASP A 107 -2.67 16.33 7.02
N ILE A 108 -1.68 15.82 6.29
CA ILE A 108 -1.82 14.58 5.51
C ILE A 108 -0.64 13.66 5.81
N LEU A 109 -0.96 12.46 6.30
CA LEU A 109 0.02 11.42 6.57
C LEU A 109 -0.03 10.36 5.48
N VAL A 110 1.08 10.17 4.77
CA VAL A 110 1.28 9.10 3.78
C VAL A 110 2.09 7.98 4.39
N GLY A 111 1.61 6.75 4.25
CA GLY A 111 2.36 5.62 4.80
C GLY A 111 2.01 4.27 4.21
N THR A 112 2.68 3.26 4.71
CA THR A 112 2.41 1.85 4.42
C THR A 112 1.59 1.23 5.55
N GLN A 113 1.50 -0.10 5.58
CA GLN A 113 0.84 -0.85 6.68
C GLN A 113 1.35 -0.48 8.08
N MET A 114 2.56 0.07 8.19
CA MET A 114 3.13 0.51 9.48
C MET A 114 2.27 1.56 10.15
N VAL A 115 1.70 2.50 9.37
CA VAL A 115 0.84 3.57 9.88
C VAL A 115 -0.49 3.03 10.38
N ALA A 116 -1.02 1.96 9.77
CA ALA A 116 -2.28 1.33 10.20
C ALA A 116 -2.15 0.55 11.52
N LYS A 117 -0.92 0.15 11.90
CA LYS A 117 -0.68 -0.73 13.05
C LYS A 117 -0.09 0.05 14.24
N GLY A 118 -0.70 -0.09 15.40
CA GLY A 118 -0.07 0.25 16.68
C GLY A 118 -0.04 1.73 17.08
N HIS A 119 -0.49 2.66 16.23
CA HIS A 119 -0.46 4.09 16.55
C HIS A 119 -1.88 4.64 16.70
N ASP A 120 -2.09 5.46 17.71
CA ASP A 120 -3.37 6.12 17.96
C ASP A 120 -3.31 7.55 17.43
N PHE A 121 -3.85 7.77 16.23
CA PHE A 121 -3.94 9.10 15.64
C PHE A 121 -5.28 9.73 16.01
N ARG A 122 -5.23 10.76 16.86
CA ARG A 122 -6.40 11.57 17.20
C ARG A 122 -6.65 12.59 16.07
N GLY A 123 -7.92 12.90 15.82
CA GLY A 123 -8.30 13.91 14.83
C GLY A 123 -8.21 13.44 13.37
N VAL A 124 -8.06 12.15 13.10
CA VAL A 124 -8.15 11.62 11.73
C VAL A 124 -9.60 11.52 11.32
N THR A 125 -10.02 12.32 10.34
CA THR A 125 -11.39 12.34 9.79
C THR A 125 -11.50 11.53 8.50
N LEU A 126 -10.40 11.36 7.76
CA LEU A 126 -10.37 10.61 6.50
C LEU A 126 -9.21 9.61 6.47
N VAL A 127 -9.51 8.37 6.13
CA VAL A 127 -8.52 7.35 5.78
C VAL A 127 -8.70 6.94 4.33
N ALA A 128 -7.65 7.03 3.53
CA ALA A 128 -7.68 6.63 2.12
C ALA A 128 -6.73 5.46 1.83
N ALA A 129 -7.27 4.34 1.35
CA ALA A 129 -6.50 3.21 0.86
C ALA A 129 -6.32 3.32 -0.67
N VAL A 130 -5.09 3.58 -1.11
CA VAL A 130 -4.78 3.80 -2.52
C VAL A 130 -4.26 2.52 -3.15
N ASN A 131 -4.98 1.99 -4.15
CA ASN A 131 -4.62 0.82 -4.95
C ASN A 131 -4.29 -0.43 -4.11
N PRO A 132 -5.25 -0.95 -3.32
CA PRO A 132 -5.06 -2.18 -2.53
C PRO A 132 -5.07 -3.45 -3.39
N ASP A 133 -5.37 -3.35 -4.70
CA ASP A 133 -5.58 -4.48 -5.62
C ASP A 133 -4.39 -5.45 -5.66
N ASN A 134 -3.19 -4.93 -5.50
CA ASN A 134 -2.01 -5.80 -5.45
C ASN A 134 -1.95 -6.67 -4.19
N ALA A 135 -2.53 -6.21 -3.09
CA ALA A 135 -2.66 -7.02 -1.89
C ALA A 135 -3.84 -7.98 -2.02
N LEU A 136 -4.91 -7.56 -2.71
CA LEU A 136 -6.07 -8.40 -2.98
C LEU A 136 -5.73 -9.62 -3.85
N PHE A 137 -4.94 -9.41 -4.91
CA PHE A 137 -4.55 -10.45 -5.88
C PHE A 137 -3.11 -10.95 -5.67
N ALA A 138 -2.63 -10.96 -4.44
CA ALA A 138 -1.37 -11.60 -4.13
C ALA A 138 -1.50 -13.13 -4.24
N SER A 139 -0.39 -13.82 -4.50
CA SER A 139 -0.35 -15.29 -4.64
C SER A 139 -0.62 -16.08 -3.36
N ASP A 140 -0.73 -15.40 -2.22
CA ASP A 140 -1.08 -16.00 -0.95
C ASP A 140 -2.61 -16.21 -0.88
N PHE A 141 -3.04 -17.43 -0.60
CA PHE A 141 -4.47 -17.77 -0.50
C PHE A 141 -5.23 -17.00 0.59
N ARG A 142 -4.53 -16.42 1.58
CA ARG A 142 -5.09 -15.56 2.63
C ARG A 142 -5.03 -14.06 2.28
N ALA A 143 -4.62 -13.72 1.07
CA ALA A 143 -4.44 -12.32 0.68
C ALA A 143 -5.72 -11.46 0.87
N PRO A 144 -6.91 -11.93 0.47
CA PRO A 144 -8.13 -11.17 0.68
C PRO A 144 -8.47 -10.95 2.16
N GLU A 145 -8.30 -11.97 3.01
CA GLU A 145 -8.56 -11.88 4.44
C GLU A 145 -7.60 -10.92 5.14
N ARG A 146 -6.31 -10.98 4.78
CA ARG A 146 -5.31 -10.05 5.32
C ARG A 146 -5.57 -8.62 4.88
N LEU A 147 -6.01 -8.44 3.63
CA LEU A 147 -6.39 -7.11 3.15
C LEU A 147 -7.62 -6.60 3.90
N PHE A 148 -8.64 -7.43 4.08
CA PHE A 148 -9.82 -7.06 4.85
C PHE A 148 -9.44 -6.59 6.25
N ALA A 149 -8.67 -7.40 6.98
CA ALA A 149 -8.22 -7.04 8.33
C ALA A 149 -7.41 -5.74 8.37
N LEU A 150 -6.52 -5.52 7.38
CA LEU A 150 -5.75 -4.29 7.26
C LEU A 150 -6.63 -3.07 7.02
N LEU A 151 -7.62 -3.18 6.11
CA LEU A 151 -8.53 -2.08 5.80
C LEU A 151 -9.45 -1.77 6.99
N MET A 152 -9.91 -2.79 7.72
CA MET A 152 -10.66 -2.59 8.98
C MET A 152 -9.82 -1.89 10.05
N GLN A 153 -8.55 -2.28 10.21
CA GLN A 153 -7.64 -1.58 11.13
C GLN A 153 -7.43 -0.12 10.73
N ALA A 154 -7.29 0.13 9.44
CA ALA A 154 -7.13 1.48 8.92
C ALA A 154 -8.41 2.32 9.11
N ALA A 155 -9.58 1.75 8.80
CA ALA A 155 -10.87 2.40 9.03
C ALA A 155 -11.08 2.78 10.50
N GLY A 156 -10.69 1.89 11.42
CA GLY A 156 -10.76 2.15 12.86
C GLY A 156 -9.80 3.24 13.36
N ARG A 157 -9.02 3.90 12.49
CA ARG A 157 -8.22 5.09 12.83
C ARG A 157 -8.99 6.38 12.62
N ALA A 158 -9.95 6.39 11.70
CA ALA A 158 -10.84 7.52 11.52
C ALA A 158 -11.87 7.61 12.65
N GLY A 159 -12.19 8.82 13.11
CA GLY A 159 -13.28 9.07 14.04
C GLY A 159 -13.07 8.66 15.48
N ARG A 160 -11.86 8.50 15.95
CA ARG A 160 -11.62 8.16 17.35
C ARG A 160 -11.85 9.32 18.33
N ASP A 161 -11.83 10.54 17.83
CA ASP A 161 -12.16 11.71 18.64
C ASP A 161 -13.63 12.11 18.43
N ALA A 162 -14.51 11.51 19.21
CA ALA A 162 -15.94 11.78 19.17
C ALA A 162 -16.32 13.22 19.55
N SER A 163 -15.37 14.02 20.03
CA SER A 163 -15.60 15.41 20.43
C SER A 163 -15.80 16.36 19.26
N GLN A 164 -15.40 15.98 18.03
CA GLN A 164 -15.45 16.85 16.86
C GLN A 164 -16.74 16.73 16.03
N GLY A 165 -17.64 15.79 16.35
CA GLY A 165 -18.95 15.67 15.67
C GLY A 165 -18.91 15.45 14.16
N GLU A 166 -17.73 15.34 13.58
CA GLU A 166 -17.54 15.15 12.13
C GLU A 166 -17.65 13.68 11.76
N ALA A 167 -18.39 13.41 10.68
CA ALA A 167 -18.46 12.07 10.11
C ALA A 167 -17.09 11.68 9.58
N SER A 168 -16.57 10.57 10.10
CA SER A 168 -15.29 10.02 9.64
C SER A 168 -15.52 9.08 8.48
N GLU A 169 -14.65 9.15 7.48
CA GLU A 169 -14.78 8.41 6.24
C GLU A 169 -13.58 7.52 5.96
N MET A 170 -13.84 6.40 5.30
CA MET A 170 -12.81 5.59 4.67
C MET A 170 -13.07 5.49 3.17
N TRP A 171 -12.08 5.90 2.40
CA TRP A 171 -12.10 5.78 0.94
C TRP A 171 -11.18 4.67 0.46
N VAL A 172 -11.63 3.89 -0.52
CA VAL A 172 -10.83 2.84 -1.15
C VAL A 172 -10.76 3.07 -2.65
N GLN A 173 -9.59 3.38 -3.17
CA GLN A 173 -9.36 3.49 -4.61
C GLN A 173 -8.95 2.13 -5.18
N THR A 174 -9.82 1.49 -5.94
CA THR A 174 -9.61 0.17 -6.54
C THR A 174 -10.09 0.10 -7.98
N TRP A 175 -9.50 -0.77 -8.79
CA TRP A 175 -9.98 -1.14 -10.12
C TRP A 175 -11.07 -2.22 -10.08
N HIS A 176 -11.32 -2.82 -8.90
CA HIS A 176 -12.26 -3.91 -8.68
C HIS A 176 -13.34 -3.56 -7.64
N PRO A 177 -14.11 -2.47 -7.81
CA PRO A 177 -15.05 -1.99 -6.79
C PRO A 177 -16.19 -2.98 -6.49
N ARG A 178 -16.45 -3.92 -7.41
CA ARG A 178 -17.48 -4.96 -7.25
C ARG A 178 -16.98 -6.21 -6.53
N HIS A 179 -15.70 -6.26 -6.12
CA HIS A 179 -15.18 -7.42 -5.40
C HIS A 179 -15.90 -7.59 -4.06
N PRO A 180 -16.33 -8.82 -3.66
CA PRO A 180 -17.13 -9.08 -2.46
C PRO A 180 -16.51 -8.52 -1.17
N LEU A 181 -15.18 -8.48 -1.11
CA LEU A 181 -14.42 -7.89 0.00
C LEU A 181 -14.89 -6.47 0.33
N PHE A 182 -15.05 -5.60 -0.68
CA PHE A 182 -15.39 -4.19 -0.43
C PHE A 182 -16.84 -4.02 0.03
N ALA A 183 -17.75 -4.86 -0.46
CA ALA A 183 -19.13 -4.87 0.02
C ALA A 183 -19.24 -5.35 1.48
N ALA A 184 -18.44 -6.35 1.87
CA ALA A 184 -18.37 -6.82 3.25
C ALA A 184 -17.66 -5.78 4.16
N LEU A 185 -16.60 -5.15 3.66
CA LEU A 185 -15.89 -4.09 4.37
C LEU A 185 -16.83 -2.92 4.71
N ALA A 186 -17.65 -2.48 3.76
CA ALA A 186 -18.62 -1.40 3.97
C ALA A 186 -19.67 -1.73 5.04
N ARG A 187 -19.96 -3.00 5.25
CA ARG A 187 -20.87 -3.48 6.31
C ARG A 187 -20.17 -3.88 7.61
N HIS A 188 -18.83 -3.81 7.65
CA HIS A 188 -18.01 -4.30 8.75
C HIS A 188 -18.24 -5.80 9.05
N ASP A 189 -18.62 -6.59 8.04
CA ASP A 189 -19.03 -7.99 8.16
C ASP A 189 -17.90 -8.94 7.78
N PHE A 190 -16.94 -9.09 8.67
CA PHE A 190 -15.81 -10.02 8.47
C PHE A 190 -16.28 -11.49 8.45
N ASP A 191 -17.24 -11.84 9.30
CA ASP A 191 -17.67 -13.23 9.45
C ASP A 191 -18.36 -13.75 8.20
N ALA A 192 -19.22 -12.96 7.56
CA ALA A 192 -19.81 -13.33 6.28
C ALA A 192 -18.73 -13.43 5.18
N PHE A 193 -17.78 -12.50 5.15
CA PHE A 193 -16.70 -12.54 4.19
C PHE A 193 -15.80 -13.79 4.38
N ALA A 194 -15.41 -14.09 5.62
CA ALA A 194 -14.58 -15.25 5.94
C ALA A 194 -15.27 -16.57 5.58
N ARG A 195 -16.60 -16.69 5.85
CA ARG A 195 -17.39 -17.87 5.44
C ARG A 195 -17.38 -18.07 3.93
N THR A 196 -17.62 -17.00 3.15
CA THR A 196 -17.56 -17.05 1.68
C THR A 196 -16.18 -17.53 1.21
N GLN A 197 -15.09 -17.00 1.77
CA GLN A 197 -13.74 -17.42 1.42
C GLN A 197 -13.44 -18.88 1.78
N LEU A 198 -13.99 -19.39 2.86
CA LEU A 198 -13.85 -20.79 3.24
C LEU A 198 -14.64 -21.71 2.30
N ASP A 199 -15.85 -21.31 1.89
CA ASP A 199 -16.68 -22.10 0.97
C ASP A 199 -16.06 -22.13 -0.43
N GLU A 200 -15.54 -21.02 -0.94
CA GLU A 200 -14.80 -20.98 -2.21
C GLU A 200 -13.61 -21.95 -2.20
N ARG A 201 -12.85 -22.01 -1.09
CA ARG A 201 -11.71 -22.94 -0.96
C ARG A 201 -12.14 -24.41 -0.90
N ARG A 202 -13.23 -24.70 -0.20
CA ARG A 202 -13.78 -26.07 -0.15
C ARG A 202 -14.25 -26.55 -1.52
N GLN A 203 -14.75 -25.65 -2.36
CA GLN A 203 -15.18 -25.96 -3.72
C GLN A 203 -14.01 -26.11 -4.70
N ALA A 204 -12.87 -25.46 -4.42
CA ALA A 204 -11.71 -25.48 -5.28
C ALA A 204 -10.76 -26.66 -5.04
N GLY A 205 -10.98 -27.47 -4.01
CA GLY A 205 -10.18 -28.65 -3.80
C GLY A 205 -9.75 -29.10 -2.55
#